data_5cff51ab6a89176fb0f1857913f33fb6
#
_entry.id   5cff51ab6a89176fb0f1857913f33fb6
#
_cell.length_a   1.000
_cell.length_b   1.000
_cell.length_c   1.000
_cell.angle_alpha   90.00
_cell.angle_beta   90.00
_cell.angle_gamma   90.00
#
_symmetry.space_group_name_H-M   'P 1'
#
loop_
_entity.id
_entity.type
_entity.pdbx_description
1 polymer ?
#
loop_
_entity_poly.entity_id
_entity_poly.type
_entity_poly.pdbx_seq_one_letter_code
_entity_poly.pdbx_strand_id
1 'polypeptide(L)'
;MNNFQMIGSYHFTKLNYRTIAVFLSLSLSILIGCSHTEKVRVPPRVDLVAYRTIGIIDFSITAESDLRQYVTQHYIQTVQSAQPGVRLLELGTKEHVLKTVSHKQLDLAAIKSIGRSYHVDALIFGHFNASEPKPSVRLSSRWQSMQAGAIIEASLNSKLWETDSGVTLWSNSTSRKEPVASLRADTSGNIEFGASDPKETYGNLVPELVYANTSDFRSYYVNRKVK
;
A
#
# COMPACT_ATOMS: atom_id res chain seq x y z
N MET A 1 94.16 -6.54 35.52
CA MET A 1 94.03 -5.14 34.97
C MET A 1 92.67 -5.04 34.21
N ASN A 2 91.90 -4.04 34.68
CA ASN A 2 90.76 -3.36 34.03
C ASN A 2 89.46 -4.16 33.69
N ASN A 3 88.51 -4.07 34.54
CA ASN A 3 87.32 -3.21 34.54
C ASN A 3 86.71 -2.94 33.16
N PHE A 4 85.45 -3.37 32.97
CA PHE A 4 84.37 -2.53 32.40
C PHE A 4 83.00 -3.04 32.83
N GLN A 5 82.34 -2.34 33.77
CA GLN A 5 80.94 -2.42 34.06
C GLN A 5 80.18 -1.65 32.97
N MET A 6 79.13 -2.18 32.46
CA MET A 6 78.05 -1.39 31.81
C MET A 6 76.77 -1.68 32.49
N ILE A 7 76.28 -0.72 33.26
CA ILE A 7 75.01 -0.61 33.88
C ILE A 7 74.01 -0.10 32.80
N GLY A 8 73.18 -0.93 32.32
CA GLY A 8 72.00 -0.52 31.48
C GLY A 8 70.85 -0.11 32.39
N SER A 9 70.69 1.19 32.58
CA SER A 9 69.59 1.76 33.31
C SER A 9 68.31 1.70 32.49
N TYR A 10 67.42 0.77 32.80
CA TYR A 10 66.05 0.75 32.22
C TYR A 10 65.21 1.79 32.94
N HIS A 11 64.99 2.92 32.30
CA HIS A 11 63.93 3.88 32.66
C HIS A 11 62.57 3.27 32.47
N PHE A 12 61.98 2.70 33.50
CA PHE A 12 60.54 2.43 33.54
C PHE A 12 59.82 3.77 33.68
N THR A 13 59.36 4.31 32.54
CA THR A 13 58.45 5.45 32.56
C THR A 13 57.15 5.00 33.24
N LYS A 14 56.83 5.63 34.38
CA LYS A 14 55.57 5.47 35.11
C LYS A 14 54.45 5.82 34.19
N LEU A 15 53.88 4.83 33.52
CA LEU A 15 52.69 4.99 32.69
C LEU A 15 51.54 5.36 33.61
N ASN A 16 51.07 6.62 33.52
CA ASN A 16 50.03 7.15 34.38
C ASN A 16 48.74 6.32 34.16
N TYR A 17 48.16 5.76 35.24
CA TYR A 17 46.91 4.99 35.20
C TYR A 17 45.78 5.75 34.51
N ARG A 18 45.83 7.09 34.50
CA ARG A 18 44.87 7.94 33.77
C ARG A 18 44.98 7.78 32.25
N THR A 19 46.18 7.64 31.70
CA THR A 19 46.38 7.41 30.25
C THR A 19 45.91 6.01 29.84
N ILE A 20 46.15 5.00 30.68
CA ILE A 20 45.65 3.63 30.43
C ILE A 20 44.12 3.59 30.48
N ALA A 21 43.48 4.28 31.45
CA ALA A 21 42.04 4.34 31.56
C ALA A 21 41.37 5.04 30.34
N VAL A 22 41.98 6.10 29.81
CA VAL A 22 41.52 6.81 28.62
C VAL A 22 41.66 5.93 27.37
N PHE A 23 42.77 5.22 27.20
CA PHE A 23 42.92 4.27 26.08
C PHE A 23 41.96 3.09 26.17
N LEU A 24 41.70 2.56 27.38
CA LEU A 24 40.75 1.46 27.60
C LEU A 24 39.31 1.90 27.33
N SER A 25 38.94 3.13 27.74
CA SER A 25 37.59 3.66 27.45
C SER A 25 37.40 3.98 25.97
N LEU A 26 38.42 4.46 25.27
CA LEU A 26 38.36 4.73 23.83
C LEU A 26 38.29 3.45 23.01
N SER A 27 39.01 2.40 23.40
CA SER A 27 38.93 1.09 22.71
C SER A 27 37.58 0.37 22.94
N LEU A 28 36.97 0.56 24.12
CA LEU A 28 35.65 -0.01 24.42
C LEU A 28 34.53 0.68 23.61
N SER A 29 34.69 1.98 23.30
CA SER A 29 33.74 2.73 22.49
C SER A 29 33.71 2.29 21.00
N ILE A 30 34.82 1.73 20.50
CA ILE A 30 34.91 1.23 19.10
C ILE A 30 34.22 -0.14 18.94
N LEU A 31 34.05 -0.88 20.04
CA LEU A 31 33.35 -2.17 20.03
C LEU A 31 31.80 -2.08 20.04
N ILE A 32 31.25 -0.89 20.27
CA ILE A 32 29.80 -0.64 20.21
C ILE A 32 29.39 -0.46 18.73
N GLY A 33 29.56 -1.45 18.05
CA GLY A 33 28.97 -2.20 17.00
C GLY A 33 28.25 -1.44 15.90
N CYS A 34 28.77 -1.58 14.74
CA CYS A 34 27.96 -1.55 13.51
C CYS A 34 26.91 -2.66 13.59
N SER A 35 25.68 -2.34 13.99
CA SER A 35 24.57 -3.24 13.70
C SER A 35 24.36 -3.19 12.19
N HIS A 36 24.86 -4.19 11.48
CA HIS A 36 24.68 -4.30 10.05
C HIS A 36 23.21 -4.64 9.78
N THR A 37 22.54 -3.76 9.03
CA THR A 37 21.13 -3.97 8.65
C THR A 37 21.10 -4.35 7.17
N GLU A 38 20.59 -5.53 6.89
CA GLU A 38 20.42 -6.01 5.52
C GLU A 38 18.98 -5.76 5.06
N LYS A 39 18.82 -5.28 3.81
CA LYS A 39 17.51 -5.18 3.17
C LYS A 39 17.11 -6.51 2.58
N VAL A 40 16.18 -7.19 3.21
CA VAL A 40 15.64 -8.47 2.74
C VAL A 40 14.37 -8.22 1.97
N ARG A 41 14.29 -8.75 0.75
CA ARG A 41 13.07 -8.70 -0.07
C ARG A 41 12.07 -9.72 0.48
N VAL A 42 10.87 -9.27 0.81
CA VAL A 42 9.72 -10.11 1.16
C VAL A 42 8.87 -10.29 -0.11
N PRO A 43 8.56 -11.53 -0.52
CA PRO A 43 7.71 -11.77 -1.68
C PRO A 43 6.30 -11.21 -1.46
N PRO A 44 5.50 -11.06 -2.55
CA PRO A 44 4.10 -10.69 -2.41
C PRO A 44 3.36 -11.73 -1.57
N ARG A 45 2.35 -11.26 -0.85
CA ARG A 45 1.52 -12.11 0.01
C ARG A 45 0.62 -13.05 -0.79
N VAL A 46 0.23 -12.61 -1.99
CA VAL A 46 -0.54 -13.38 -2.98
C VAL A 46 0.25 -13.43 -4.27
N ASP A 47 0.63 -14.62 -4.67
CA ASP A 47 1.33 -14.87 -5.94
C ASP A 47 0.30 -15.13 -7.04
N LEU A 48 0.09 -14.12 -7.88
CA LEU A 48 -0.85 -14.20 -8.99
C LEU A 48 -0.27 -14.92 -10.21
N VAL A 49 1.07 -15.01 -10.31
CA VAL A 49 1.75 -15.70 -11.42
C VAL A 49 1.56 -17.22 -11.33
N ALA A 50 1.20 -17.73 -10.15
CA ALA A 50 0.88 -19.14 -9.95
C ALA A 50 -0.35 -19.62 -10.75
N TYR A 51 -1.23 -18.68 -11.17
CA TYR A 51 -2.40 -18.99 -12.00
C TYR A 51 -2.07 -18.81 -13.48
N ARG A 52 -2.48 -19.76 -14.32
CA ARG A 52 -2.23 -19.69 -15.77
C ARG A 52 -2.93 -18.50 -16.40
N THR A 53 -4.17 -18.26 -16.02
CA THR A 53 -4.95 -17.12 -16.50
C THR A 53 -5.93 -16.69 -15.41
N ILE A 54 -6.01 -15.39 -15.15
CA ILE A 54 -6.95 -14.80 -14.21
C ILE A 54 -7.96 -13.97 -15.00
N GLY A 55 -9.23 -14.29 -14.85
CA GLY A 55 -10.30 -13.44 -15.37
C GLY A 55 -10.50 -12.21 -14.51
N ILE A 56 -10.75 -11.07 -15.12
CA ILE A 56 -11.18 -9.87 -14.41
C ILE A 56 -12.53 -9.41 -14.97
N ILE A 57 -13.51 -9.29 -14.08
CA ILE A 57 -14.81 -8.68 -14.38
C ILE A 57 -14.69 -7.18 -14.09
N ASP A 58 -15.29 -6.36 -14.95
CA ASP A 58 -15.34 -4.91 -14.73
C ASP A 58 -15.88 -4.58 -13.34
N PHE A 59 -15.19 -3.67 -12.67
CA PHE A 59 -15.60 -3.24 -11.34
C PHE A 59 -17.01 -2.66 -11.36
N SER A 60 -17.88 -3.14 -10.48
CA SER A 60 -19.18 -2.52 -10.27
C SER A 60 -19.00 -1.14 -9.62
N ILE A 61 -19.79 -0.16 -10.03
CA ILE A 61 -19.69 1.21 -9.53
C ILE A 61 -21.07 1.69 -9.05
N THR A 62 -21.10 2.35 -7.88
CA THR A 62 -22.31 3.02 -7.37
C THR A 62 -22.44 4.44 -7.90
N ALA A 63 -21.35 5.05 -8.35
CA ALA A 63 -21.30 6.38 -8.95
C ALA A 63 -21.56 6.33 -10.47
N GLU A 64 -21.30 7.45 -11.15
CA GLU A 64 -21.47 7.57 -12.61
C GLU A 64 -20.70 6.50 -13.39
N SER A 65 -21.29 6.00 -14.47
CA SER A 65 -20.79 4.87 -15.28
C SER A 65 -19.41 5.05 -15.88
N ASP A 66 -19.00 6.30 -16.13
CA ASP A 66 -17.74 6.63 -16.81
C ASP A 66 -16.49 6.19 -16.03
N LEU A 67 -16.56 6.12 -14.72
CA LEU A 67 -15.43 5.68 -13.89
C LEU A 67 -15.19 4.16 -13.92
N ARG A 68 -16.16 3.36 -14.40
CA ARG A 68 -16.04 1.89 -14.38
C ARG A 68 -14.83 1.40 -15.15
N GLN A 69 -14.74 1.82 -16.41
CA GLN A 69 -13.62 1.43 -17.26
C GLN A 69 -12.30 1.94 -16.72
N TYR A 70 -12.29 3.17 -16.22
CA TYR A 70 -11.09 3.78 -15.63
C TYR A 70 -10.58 2.99 -14.42
N VAL A 71 -11.46 2.63 -13.46
CA VAL A 71 -11.10 1.83 -12.29
C VAL A 71 -10.57 0.47 -12.71
N THR A 72 -11.26 -0.22 -13.63
CA THR A 72 -10.85 -1.56 -14.10
C THR A 72 -9.49 -1.52 -14.79
N GLN A 73 -9.29 -0.58 -15.72
CA GLN A 73 -8.02 -0.44 -16.44
C GLN A 73 -6.87 -0.08 -15.51
N HIS A 74 -7.10 0.84 -14.57
CA HIS A 74 -6.09 1.21 -13.60
C HIS A 74 -5.71 0.04 -12.68
N TYR A 75 -6.71 -0.77 -12.29
CA TYR A 75 -6.49 -1.98 -11.50
C TYR A 75 -5.62 -3.00 -12.27
N ILE A 76 -5.95 -3.28 -13.52
CA ILE A 76 -5.19 -4.17 -14.41
C ILE A 76 -3.73 -3.72 -14.51
N GLN A 77 -3.50 -2.44 -14.85
CA GLN A 77 -2.17 -1.87 -14.98
C GLN A 77 -1.36 -1.98 -13.68
N THR A 78 -2.00 -1.72 -12.54
CA THR A 78 -1.35 -1.79 -11.23
C THR A 78 -0.97 -3.23 -10.87
N VAL A 79 -1.84 -4.20 -11.15
CA VAL A 79 -1.56 -5.63 -10.90
C VAL A 79 -0.43 -6.14 -11.81
N GLN A 80 -0.47 -5.81 -13.11
CA GLN A 80 0.58 -6.19 -14.05
C GLN A 80 1.95 -5.57 -13.71
N SER A 81 1.93 -4.33 -13.21
CA SER A 81 3.16 -3.66 -12.75
C SER A 81 3.70 -4.28 -11.45
N ALA A 82 2.82 -4.74 -10.57
CA ALA A 82 3.20 -5.38 -9.31
C ALA A 82 3.79 -6.78 -9.52
N GLN A 83 3.24 -7.55 -10.45
CA GLN A 83 3.67 -8.92 -10.78
C GLN A 83 3.78 -9.08 -12.31
N PRO A 84 4.92 -8.71 -12.89
CA PRO A 84 5.18 -8.92 -14.31
C PRO A 84 5.07 -10.40 -14.69
N GLY A 85 4.31 -10.68 -15.75
CA GLY A 85 4.04 -12.05 -16.22
C GLY A 85 2.69 -12.61 -15.81
N VAL A 86 1.92 -11.93 -14.95
CA VAL A 86 0.52 -12.30 -14.70
C VAL A 86 -0.30 -12.14 -15.98
N ARG A 87 -1.13 -13.14 -16.27
CA ARG A 87 -2.03 -13.14 -17.45
C ARG A 87 -3.43 -12.77 -16.98
N LEU A 88 -3.86 -11.57 -17.34
CA LEU A 88 -5.20 -11.07 -17.05
C LEU A 88 -6.05 -11.12 -18.32
N LEU A 89 -7.23 -11.70 -18.24
CA LEU A 89 -8.24 -11.73 -19.29
C LEU A 89 -9.43 -10.86 -18.86
N GLU A 90 -9.65 -9.76 -19.58
CA GLU A 90 -10.81 -8.91 -19.37
C GLU A 90 -12.07 -9.61 -19.87
N LEU A 91 -13.04 -9.83 -18.98
CA LEU A 91 -14.27 -10.53 -19.28
C LEU A 91 -15.42 -9.58 -19.61
N GLY A 92 -15.23 -8.28 -19.36
CA GLY A 92 -16.26 -7.26 -19.52
C GLY A 92 -17.17 -7.13 -18.31
N THR A 93 -18.38 -6.58 -18.51
CA THR A 93 -19.29 -6.28 -17.42
C THR A 93 -19.85 -7.54 -16.77
N LYS A 94 -20.18 -7.44 -15.47
CA LYS A 94 -20.79 -8.53 -14.71
C LYS A 94 -22.04 -9.09 -15.37
N GLU A 95 -22.89 -8.21 -15.92
CA GLU A 95 -24.13 -8.56 -16.60
C GLU A 95 -23.86 -9.39 -17.86
N HIS A 96 -22.86 -8.98 -18.65
CA HIS A 96 -22.44 -9.69 -19.85
C HIS A 96 -21.91 -11.08 -19.51
N VAL A 97 -21.00 -11.18 -18.54
CA VAL A 97 -20.40 -12.45 -18.11
C VAL A 97 -21.46 -13.42 -17.59
N LEU A 98 -22.37 -12.95 -16.71
CA LEU A 98 -23.44 -13.76 -16.17
C LEU A 98 -24.41 -14.27 -17.24
N LYS A 99 -24.73 -13.42 -18.22
CA LYS A 99 -25.56 -13.80 -19.38
C LYS A 99 -24.90 -14.91 -20.21
N THR A 100 -23.60 -14.78 -20.46
CA THR A 100 -22.82 -15.77 -21.22
C THR A 100 -22.84 -17.15 -20.56
N VAL A 101 -22.74 -17.20 -19.23
CA VAL A 101 -22.76 -18.48 -18.48
C VAL A 101 -24.17 -18.89 -18.02
N SER A 102 -25.21 -18.16 -18.43
CA SER A 102 -26.61 -18.44 -18.11
C SER A 102 -26.93 -18.42 -16.61
N HIS A 103 -26.28 -17.53 -15.85
CA HIS A 103 -26.53 -17.31 -14.43
C HIS A 103 -27.12 -15.92 -14.17
N LYS A 104 -27.92 -15.79 -13.10
CA LYS A 104 -28.55 -14.51 -12.73
C LYS A 104 -27.71 -13.69 -11.73
N GLN A 105 -26.86 -14.35 -10.96
CA GLN A 105 -26.02 -13.72 -9.92
C GLN A 105 -24.66 -14.40 -9.86
N LEU A 106 -23.68 -13.67 -9.31
CA LEU A 106 -22.32 -14.16 -9.18
C LEU A 106 -22.20 -14.99 -7.89
N ASP A 107 -22.67 -16.23 -7.97
CA ASP A 107 -22.59 -17.23 -6.92
C ASP A 107 -21.50 -18.29 -7.25
N LEU A 108 -21.35 -19.27 -6.38
CA LEU A 108 -20.40 -20.37 -6.54
C LEU A 108 -20.58 -21.11 -7.87
N ALA A 109 -21.83 -21.35 -8.28
CA ALA A 109 -22.10 -22.07 -9.53
C ALA A 109 -21.70 -21.21 -10.75
N ALA A 110 -21.98 -19.90 -10.70
CA ALA A 110 -21.57 -18.95 -11.73
C ALA A 110 -20.04 -18.87 -11.83
N ILE A 111 -19.32 -18.78 -10.69
CA ILE A 111 -17.86 -18.73 -10.67
C ILE A 111 -17.26 -19.96 -11.36
N LYS A 112 -17.73 -21.16 -11.03
CA LYS A 112 -17.29 -22.40 -11.69
C LYS A 112 -17.62 -22.44 -13.18
N SER A 113 -18.79 -21.94 -13.57
CA SER A 113 -19.19 -21.85 -14.97
C SER A 113 -18.32 -20.86 -15.75
N ILE A 114 -17.98 -19.71 -15.14
CA ILE A 114 -17.05 -18.72 -15.72
C ILE A 114 -15.68 -19.35 -15.93
N GLY A 115 -15.12 -20.04 -14.92
CA GLY A 115 -13.84 -20.72 -15.05
C GLY A 115 -13.77 -21.66 -16.24
N ARG A 116 -14.81 -22.46 -16.44
CA ARG A 116 -14.91 -23.41 -17.56
C ARG A 116 -15.10 -22.71 -18.91
N SER A 117 -15.97 -21.73 -18.99
CA SER A 117 -16.33 -21.07 -20.25
C SER A 117 -15.21 -20.17 -20.77
N TYR A 118 -14.49 -19.50 -19.89
CA TYR A 118 -13.40 -18.57 -20.24
C TYR A 118 -12.00 -19.16 -20.06
N HIS A 119 -11.89 -20.41 -19.59
CA HIS A 119 -10.61 -21.08 -19.29
C HIS A 119 -9.72 -20.27 -18.35
N VAL A 120 -10.29 -19.74 -17.28
CA VAL A 120 -9.58 -18.98 -16.24
C VAL A 120 -9.52 -19.75 -14.94
N ASP A 121 -8.35 -19.77 -14.30
CA ASP A 121 -8.11 -20.52 -13.05
C ASP A 121 -8.58 -19.72 -11.81
N ALA A 122 -8.56 -18.41 -11.92
CA ALA A 122 -9.02 -17.51 -10.86
C ALA A 122 -9.80 -16.33 -11.46
N LEU A 123 -10.58 -15.65 -10.61
CA LEU A 123 -11.46 -14.55 -11.01
C LEU A 123 -11.28 -13.38 -10.04
N ILE A 124 -10.93 -12.23 -10.58
CA ILE A 124 -10.95 -10.95 -9.86
C ILE A 124 -12.26 -10.23 -10.15
N PHE A 125 -12.86 -9.74 -9.10
CA PHE A 125 -14.06 -8.94 -9.16
C PHE A 125 -14.04 -7.93 -8.01
N GLY A 126 -14.61 -6.75 -8.25
CA GLY A 126 -14.65 -5.73 -7.23
C GLY A 126 -15.78 -4.73 -7.38
N HIS A 127 -15.85 -3.86 -6.37
CA HIS A 127 -16.85 -2.81 -6.29
C HIS A 127 -16.19 -1.51 -5.84
N PHE A 128 -16.37 -0.46 -6.63
CA PHE A 128 -15.99 0.91 -6.27
C PHE A 128 -17.24 1.66 -5.84
N ASN A 129 -17.24 2.14 -4.62
CA ASN A 129 -18.31 2.92 -4.05
C ASN A 129 -17.85 4.36 -3.82
N ALA A 130 -18.61 5.31 -4.33
CA ALA A 130 -18.40 6.73 -4.09
C ALA A 130 -19.64 7.30 -3.39
N SER A 131 -19.43 7.96 -2.26
CA SER A 131 -20.52 8.59 -1.51
C SER A 131 -20.86 9.96 -2.12
N GLU A 132 -22.08 10.39 -1.99
CA GLU A 132 -22.41 11.79 -2.22
C GLU A 132 -21.62 12.72 -1.26
N PRO A 133 -21.38 14.00 -1.66
CA PRO A 133 -20.76 14.97 -0.79
C PRO A 133 -21.52 15.14 0.52
N LYS A 134 -20.83 14.97 1.64
CA LYS A 134 -21.40 15.12 2.99
C LYS A 134 -20.88 16.39 3.63
N PRO A 135 -21.75 17.22 4.25
CA PRO A 135 -21.31 18.41 4.93
C PRO A 135 -20.36 18.06 6.08
N SER A 136 -19.34 18.88 6.26
CA SER A 136 -18.38 18.76 7.37
C SER A 136 -18.19 20.13 8.01
N VAL A 137 -18.21 20.19 9.35
CA VAL A 137 -17.96 21.39 10.12
C VAL A 137 -16.91 21.08 11.17
N ARG A 138 -15.86 21.91 11.24
CA ARG A 138 -14.82 21.85 12.25
C ARG A 138 -14.69 23.20 12.94
N LEU A 139 -14.74 23.19 14.25
CA LEU A 139 -14.47 24.35 15.09
C LEU A 139 -13.11 24.15 15.76
N SER A 140 -12.26 25.17 15.75
CA SER A 140 -11.02 25.10 16.52
C SER A 140 -11.34 25.11 18.02
N SER A 141 -10.51 24.43 18.82
CA SER A 141 -10.67 24.29 20.27
C SER A 141 -10.70 25.62 21.03
N ARG A 142 -10.26 26.71 20.39
CA ARG A 142 -10.25 28.08 20.96
C ARG A 142 -11.25 29.01 20.30
N TRP A 143 -12.18 28.51 19.48
CA TRP A 143 -13.17 29.33 18.74
C TRP A 143 -12.53 30.41 17.84
N GLN A 144 -11.26 30.25 17.48
CA GLN A 144 -10.51 31.22 16.67
C GLN A 144 -10.74 31.07 15.17
N SER A 145 -11.22 29.92 14.74
CA SER A 145 -11.57 29.68 13.35
C SER A 145 -12.68 28.64 13.23
N MET A 146 -13.51 28.84 12.23
CA MET A 146 -14.52 27.90 11.80
C MET A 146 -14.18 27.41 10.40
N GLN A 147 -14.26 26.12 10.19
CA GLN A 147 -14.15 25.50 8.89
C GLN A 147 -15.42 24.73 8.60
N ALA A 148 -16.10 25.09 7.54
CA ALA A 148 -17.24 24.34 7.01
C ALA A 148 -16.89 23.86 5.60
N GLY A 149 -17.49 22.76 5.16
CA GLY A 149 -17.20 22.25 3.83
C GLY A 149 -18.00 21.00 3.51
N ALA A 150 -17.61 20.33 2.46
CA ALA A 150 -18.15 19.02 2.09
C ALA A 150 -16.99 18.05 1.84
N ILE A 151 -17.18 16.81 2.25
CA ILE A 151 -16.26 15.71 2.02
C ILE A 151 -16.97 14.61 1.23
N ILE A 152 -16.23 13.96 0.37
CA ILE A 152 -16.63 12.72 -0.27
C ILE A 152 -15.84 11.56 0.33
N GLU A 153 -16.41 10.38 0.26
CA GLU A 153 -15.75 9.14 0.61
C GLU A 153 -15.82 8.18 -0.57
N ALA A 154 -14.66 7.64 -0.97
CA ALA A 154 -14.60 6.57 -1.95
C ALA A 154 -14.00 5.32 -1.33
N SER A 155 -14.51 4.15 -1.70
CA SER A 155 -13.99 2.86 -1.27
C SER A 155 -13.89 1.89 -2.43
N LEU A 156 -12.86 1.05 -2.38
CA LEU A 156 -12.61 -0.02 -3.34
C LEU A 156 -12.55 -1.34 -2.60
N ASN A 157 -13.43 -2.24 -2.95
CA ASN A 157 -13.47 -3.61 -2.45
C ASN A 157 -13.14 -4.55 -3.60
N SER A 158 -12.24 -5.49 -3.40
CA SER A 158 -11.92 -6.51 -4.41
C SER A 158 -11.73 -7.88 -3.79
N LYS A 159 -12.00 -8.91 -4.59
CA LYS A 159 -11.86 -10.32 -4.22
C LYS A 159 -11.21 -11.09 -5.35
N LEU A 160 -10.44 -12.09 -4.97
CA LEU A 160 -9.89 -13.12 -5.85
C LEU A 160 -10.52 -14.46 -5.46
N TRP A 161 -11.15 -15.12 -6.41
CA TRP A 161 -11.70 -16.46 -6.24
C TRP A 161 -10.99 -17.47 -7.12
N GLU A 162 -10.80 -18.68 -6.59
CA GLU A 162 -10.45 -19.82 -7.40
C GLU A 162 -11.70 -20.34 -8.12
N THR A 163 -11.60 -20.57 -9.43
CA THR A 163 -12.80 -20.91 -10.22
C THR A 163 -13.23 -22.37 -10.05
N ASP A 164 -12.29 -23.29 -9.79
CA ASP A 164 -12.63 -24.72 -9.62
C ASP A 164 -13.35 -24.99 -8.30
N SER A 165 -12.83 -24.51 -7.20
CA SER A 165 -13.42 -24.68 -5.88
C SER A 165 -14.48 -23.65 -5.54
N GLY A 166 -14.32 -22.42 -6.09
CA GLY A 166 -15.10 -21.24 -5.75
C GLY A 166 -14.71 -20.64 -4.41
N VAL A 167 -13.54 -21.02 -3.87
CA VAL A 167 -13.03 -20.47 -2.61
C VAL A 167 -12.50 -19.05 -2.82
N THR A 168 -12.76 -18.18 -1.87
CA THR A 168 -12.13 -16.86 -1.82
C THR A 168 -10.69 -17.01 -1.39
N LEU A 169 -9.76 -16.74 -2.29
CA LEU A 169 -8.32 -16.82 -2.04
C LEU A 169 -7.80 -15.55 -1.35
N TRP A 170 -8.41 -14.41 -1.70
CA TRP A 170 -8.01 -13.13 -1.16
C TRP A 170 -9.17 -12.13 -1.24
N SER A 171 -9.19 -11.19 -0.31
CA SER A 171 -10.08 -10.02 -0.36
C SER A 171 -9.43 -8.84 0.34
N ASN A 172 -9.65 -7.64 -0.20
CA ASN A 172 -9.19 -6.41 0.41
C ASN A 172 -10.21 -5.29 0.23
N SER A 173 -10.24 -4.37 1.18
CA SER A 173 -11.10 -3.19 1.18
C SER A 173 -10.29 -1.99 1.60
N THR A 174 -10.36 -0.92 0.81
CA THR A 174 -9.69 0.35 1.09
C THR A 174 -10.67 1.50 0.96
N SER A 175 -10.50 2.55 1.75
CA SER A 175 -11.31 3.76 1.65
C SER A 175 -10.45 5.02 1.80
N ARG A 176 -10.92 6.12 1.20
CA ARG A 176 -10.34 7.45 1.30
C ARG A 176 -11.43 8.50 1.41
N LYS A 177 -11.08 9.61 2.06
CA LYS A 177 -11.96 10.78 2.20
C LYS A 177 -11.22 11.99 1.70
N GLU A 178 -11.89 12.78 0.84
CA GLU A 178 -11.33 14.00 0.29
C GLU A 178 -12.33 15.16 0.42
N PRO A 179 -11.83 16.37 0.73
CA PRO A 179 -12.66 17.56 0.72
C PRO A 179 -12.97 17.98 -0.72
N VAL A 180 -14.25 18.25 -1.01
CA VAL A 180 -14.71 18.80 -2.30
C VAL A 180 -15.16 20.26 -2.18
N ALA A 181 -15.43 20.73 -0.98
CA ALA A 181 -15.67 22.14 -0.72
C ALA A 181 -15.11 22.51 0.65
N SER A 182 -14.57 23.71 0.77
CA SER A 182 -14.09 24.28 2.02
C SER A 182 -14.44 25.75 2.11
N LEU A 183 -14.94 26.15 3.28
CA LEU A 183 -15.12 27.53 3.70
C LEU A 183 -14.34 27.68 5.00
N ARG A 184 -13.38 28.58 5.01
CA ARG A 184 -12.59 28.91 6.20
C ARG A 184 -12.85 30.37 6.57
N ALA A 185 -13.22 30.62 7.81
CA ALA A 185 -13.33 31.97 8.38
C ALA A 185 -12.45 32.06 9.63
N ASP A 186 -11.69 33.13 9.74
CA ASP A 186 -10.87 33.44 10.92
C ASP A 186 -11.43 34.65 11.70
N THR A 187 -10.90 34.89 12.88
CA THR A 187 -11.28 36.02 13.73
C THR A 187 -10.85 37.36 13.18
N SER A 188 -9.99 37.41 12.17
CA SER A 188 -9.58 38.64 11.48
C SER A 188 -10.54 39.03 10.36
N GLY A 189 -11.61 38.23 10.13
CA GLY A 189 -12.60 38.45 9.08
C GLY A 189 -12.19 37.94 7.69
N ASN A 190 -11.10 37.19 7.58
CA ASN A 190 -10.73 36.57 6.32
C ASN A 190 -11.63 35.36 6.04
N ILE A 191 -12.17 35.31 4.83
CA ILE A 191 -13.00 34.20 4.34
C ILE A 191 -12.34 33.64 3.10
N GLU A 192 -11.99 32.35 3.16
CA GLU A 192 -11.45 31.56 2.02
C GLU A 192 -12.48 30.54 1.59
N PHE A 193 -12.77 30.47 0.30
CA PHE A 193 -13.65 29.47 -0.29
C PHE A 193 -12.91 28.67 -1.33
N GLY A 194 -13.03 27.34 -1.27
CA GLY A 194 -12.53 26.41 -2.25
C GLY A 194 -13.59 25.38 -2.61
N ALA A 195 -13.70 25.05 -3.89
CA ALA A 195 -14.56 23.97 -4.37
C ALA A 195 -13.84 23.19 -5.50
N SER A 196 -14.05 21.89 -5.51
CA SER A 196 -13.58 20.98 -6.57
C SER A 196 -14.77 20.22 -7.14
N ASP A 197 -14.68 19.83 -8.41
CA ASP A 197 -15.68 18.93 -8.99
C ASP A 197 -15.59 17.57 -8.29
N PRO A 198 -16.69 17.07 -7.68
CA PRO A 198 -16.70 15.75 -7.08
C PRO A 198 -16.29 14.64 -8.05
N LYS A 199 -16.68 14.74 -9.33
CA LYS A 199 -16.33 13.74 -10.36
C LYS A 199 -14.82 13.68 -10.62
N GLU A 200 -14.16 14.81 -10.75
CA GLU A 200 -12.71 14.90 -10.88
C GLU A 200 -12.02 14.36 -9.61
N THR A 201 -12.55 14.70 -8.44
CA THR A 201 -12.00 14.23 -7.17
C THR A 201 -12.09 12.70 -7.04
N TYR A 202 -13.19 12.07 -7.47
CA TYR A 202 -13.28 10.59 -7.52
C TYR A 202 -12.24 10.00 -8.47
N GLY A 203 -12.06 10.61 -9.65
CA GLY A 203 -11.04 10.18 -10.61
C GLY A 203 -9.63 10.21 -10.00
N ASN A 204 -9.32 11.24 -9.24
CA ASN A 204 -8.02 11.40 -8.56
C ASN A 204 -7.82 10.39 -7.40
N LEU A 205 -8.89 9.94 -6.74
CA LEU A 205 -8.83 8.94 -5.68
C LEU A 205 -8.59 7.51 -6.18
N VAL A 206 -8.98 7.21 -7.42
CA VAL A 206 -8.86 5.84 -7.99
C VAL A 206 -7.43 5.30 -7.94
N PRO A 207 -6.38 6.02 -8.38
CA PRO A 207 -5.00 5.53 -8.33
C PRO A 207 -4.56 5.16 -6.91
N GLU A 208 -4.88 5.99 -5.93
CA GLU A 208 -4.49 5.75 -4.53
C GLU A 208 -5.22 4.55 -3.94
N LEU A 209 -6.54 4.45 -4.20
CA LEU A 209 -7.35 3.33 -3.72
C LEU A 209 -6.91 2.00 -4.35
N VAL A 210 -6.66 1.98 -5.65
CA VAL A 210 -6.16 0.80 -6.36
C VAL A 210 -4.78 0.42 -5.84
N TYR A 211 -3.88 1.40 -5.70
CA TYR A 211 -2.55 1.15 -5.18
C TYR A 211 -2.59 0.57 -3.76
N ALA A 212 -3.40 1.10 -2.86
CA ALA A 212 -3.56 0.58 -1.51
C ALA A 212 -4.24 -0.80 -1.50
N ASN A 213 -5.27 -0.99 -2.33
CA ASN A 213 -6.03 -2.22 -2.42
C ASN A 213 -5.19 -3.41 -2.90
N THR A 214 -4.27 -3.17 -3.84
CA THR A 214 -3.38 -4.17 -4.43
C THR A 214 -2.06 -4.36 -3.68
N SER A 215 -1.93 -3.83 -2.45
CA SER A 215 -0.68 -3.88 -1.67
C SER A 215 -0.12 -5.29 -1.47
N ASP A 216 -0.99 -6.26 -1.26
CA ASP A 216 -0.62 -7.67 -1.04
C ASP A 216 -0.03 -8.36 -2.28
N PHE A 217 -0.18 -7.76 -3.46
CA PHE A 217 0.39 -8.27 -4.71
C PHE A 217 1.82 -7.76 -4.96
N ARG A 218 2.34 -6.86 -4.12
CA ARG A 218 3.69 -6.31 -4.25
C ARG A 218 4.68 -6.94 -3.29
N SER A 219 5.89 -7.16 -3.77
CA SER A 219 7.02 -7.42 -2.88
C SER A 219 7.45 -6.12 -2.19
N TYR A 220 7.95 -6.23 -0.98
CA TYR A 220 8.48 -5.10 -0.22
C TYR A 220 9.80 -5.47 0.45
N TYR A 221 10.52 -4.47 0.95
CA TYR A 221 11.79 -4.68 1.63
C TYR A 221 11.65 -4.40 3.12
N VAL A 222 12.22 -5.27 3.93
CA VAL A 222 12.35 -5.08 5.37
C VAL A 222 13.81 -4.97 5.76
N ASN A 223 14.12 -4.10 6.71
CA ASN A 223 15.45 -4.03 7.29
C ASN A 223 15.57 -5.10 8.37
N ARG A 224 16.41 -6.11 8.15
CA ARG A 224 16.70 -7.16 9.13
C ARG A 224 18.05 -6.88 9.78
N LYS A 225 18.09 -6.84 11.09
CA LYS A 225 19.37 -6.81 11.81
C LYS A 225 20.05 -8.17 11.65
N VAL A 226 21.26 -8.15 11.11
CA VAL A 226 22.13 -9.33 11.08
C VAL A 226 22.90 -9.32 12.41
N LYS A 227 22.81 -10.45 13.15
CA LYS A 227 23.56 -10.65 14.39
C LYS A 227 24.98 -11.07 14.06
#